data_3f39dd75bf4ff68688edb452e5778128
#
_entry.id   3f39dd75bf4ff68688edb452e5778128
#
_cell.length_a   1.000
_cell.length_b   1.000
_cell.length_c   1.000
_cell.angle_alpha   90.00
_cell.angle_beta   90.00
_cell.angle_gamma   90.00
#
_symmetry.space_group_name_H-M   'P 1'
#
loop_
_entity.id
_entity.type
_entity.pdbx_description
1 polymer ?
#
loop_
_entity_poly.entity_id
_entity_poly.type
_entity_poly.pdbx_seq_one_letter_code
_entity_poly.pdbx_strand_id
1 'polypeptide(L)'
;MGRHSKKRRHTRRTAAFKKSLVWGILIAAAVPGVLSTAVLYDHVRQSWDGLAADTAVLSAMYTVPDRAFEQLRERFAQPSDPQQPEQEQEKAQQPLIPPQRQEEQPPPTKTQPPPEPVEIPEEYRGTVVEEDLAAAGSSLCFGSGRIKNATSLSEQQVEEYLAQPQPFLLDRQGPQVLIMHTHATESFEPYDSEIYDTRHTWRSTDNSENIVAAGEVMAQAIRAHGIEVLHDDTQHDYPSYNGSYERSAETVKGYLAKYPSIKVVLDVHRDAVQRDSTLVKPITQINGKKAAQMMIIAGCDDGTMEMPNWGKNLRFAAGIQDAIESRWKGLTRPIFFCYRKYNQDLTTGSLLLELGSHGNTLEQVLTTAQLAGDAIGNYLAQECMAE
;
A
#
# COMPACT_ATOMS: atom_id res chain seq x y z
N MET A 1 -37.51 -1.50 77.04
CA MET A 1 -36.48 -1.97 76.12
C MET A 1 -37.06 -2.03 74.71
N GLY A 2 -36.62 -1.24 73.75
CA GLY A 2 -37.08 -1.37 72.38
C GLY A 2 -37.25 -0.10 71.62
N ARG A 3 -36.26 0.87 71.65
CA ARG A 3 -36.36 2.09 70.81
C ARG A 3 -35.11 2.33 69.89
N HIS A 4 -34.18 1.40 69.80
CA HIS A 4 -32.95 1.66 69.02
C HIS A 4 -32.87 0.98 67.59
N SER A 5 -33.89 0.18 67.21
CA SER A 5 -33.81 -0.59 65.96
C SER A 5 -34.35 0.13 64.71
N LYS A 6 -35.22 1.14 64.87
CA LYS A 6 -35.85 1.79 63.69
C LYS A 6 -35.04 2.91 63.05
N LYS A 7 -34.11 3.56 63.77
CA LYS A 7 -33.29 4.66 63.21
C LYS A 7 -32.16 4.21 62.28
N ARG A 8 -31.63 2.98 62.50
CA ARG A 8 -30.53 2.45 61.64
C ARG A 8 -31.02 1.94 60.25
N ARG A 9 -32.29 1.56 60.10
CA ARG A 9 -32.83 1.10 58.80
C ARG A 9 -33.15 2.26 57.88
N HIS A 10 -33.52 3.44 58.41
CA HIS A 10 -33.85 4.60 57.58
C HIS A 10 -32.61 5.26 56.98
N THR A 11 -31.53 5.35 57.73
CA THR A 11 -30.25 5.92 57.25
C THR A 11 -29.56 5.04 56.20
N ARG A 12 -29.72 3.71 56.27
CA ARG A 12 -29.18 2.79 55.25
C ARG A 12 -29.95 2.88 53.91
N ARG A 13 -31.27 3.07 53.97
CA ARG A 13 -32.11 3.23 52.73
C ARG A 13 -31.83 4.57 52.03
N THR A 14 -31.64 5.66 52.72
CA THR A 14 -31.33 6.97 52.13
C THR A 14 -29.90 7.01 51.56
N ALA A 15 -28.94 6.31 52.16
CA ALA A 15 -27.57 6.22 51.63
C ALA A 15 -27.51 5.34 50.38
N ALA A 16 -28.30 4.25 50.31
CA ALA A 16 -28.39 3.40 49.11
C ALA A 16 -29.07 4.15 47.97
N PHE A 17 -30.13 4.92 48.24
CA PHE A 17 -30.84 5.70 47.24
C PHE A 17 -29.98 6.83 46.67
N LYS A 18 -29.20 7.52 47.53
CA LYS A 18 -28.25 8.57 47.07
C LYS A 18 -27.11 7.98 46.24
N LYS A 19 -26.58 6.79 46.57
CA LYS A 19 -25.58 6.10 45.76
C LYS A 19 -26.13 5.69 44.40
N SER A 20 -27.34 5.11 44.34
CA SER A 20 -27.99 4.73 43.09
C SER A 20 -28.28 5.94 42.20
N LEU A 21 -28.69 7.08 42.77
CA LEU A 21 -28.93 8.31 42.01
C LEU A 21 -27.64 8.88 41.45
N VAL A 22 -26.53 8.89 42.19
CA VAL A 22 -25.22 9.36 41.71
C VAL A 22 -24.68 8.45 40.62
N TRP A 23 -24.83 7.13 40.75
CA TRP A 23 -24.45 6.18 39.67
C TRP A 23 -25.35 6.31 38.45
N GLY A 24 -26.64 6.53 38.60
CA GLY A 24 -27.57 6.79 37.49
C GLY A 24 -27.23 8.07 36.74
N ILE A 25 -26.84 9.14 37.41
CA ILE A 25 -26.41 10.40 36.80
C ILE A 25 -25.07 10.26 36.08
N LEU A 26 -24.11 9.51 36.68
CA LEU A 26 -22.81 9.22 36.04
C LEU A 26 -22.96 8.35 34.79
N ILE A 27 -23.87 7.35 34.81
CA ILE A 27 -24.16 6.53 33.63
C ILE A 27 -24.90 7.37 32.57
N ALA A 28 -25.86 8.21 32.95
CA ALA A 28 -26.59 9.07 32.03
C ALA A 28 -25.71 10.17 31.40
N ALA A 29 -24.66 10.62 32.09
CA ALA A 29 -23.69 11.55 31.54
C ALA A 29 -22.59 10.87 30.68
N ALA A 30 -22.27 9.59 30.97
CA ALA A 30 -21.27 8.85 30.22
C ALA A 30 -21.80 8.27 28.89
N VAL A 31 -23.09 7.90 28.83
CA VAL A 31 -23.68 7.33 27.60
C VAL A 31 -23.68 8.28 26.40
N PRO A 32 -24.02 9.58 26.52
CA PRO A 32 -23.88 10.52 25.39
C PRO A 32 -22.43 10.73 24.99
N GLY A 33 -21.48 10.73 25.94
CA GLY A 33 -20.07 10.86 25.68
C GLY A 33 -19.49 9.65 24.94
N VAL A 34 -19.89 8.43 25.30
CA VAL A 34 -19.47 7.20 24.62
C VAL A 34 -20.13 7.09 23.25
N LEU A 35 -21.41 7.46 23.12
CA LEU A 35 -22.09 7.48 21.82
C LEU A 35 -21.50 8.55 20.88
N SER A 36 -21.14 9.73 21.39
CA SER A 36 -20.49 10.77 20.59
C SER A 36 -19.07 10.40 20.22
N THR A 37 -18.32 9.69 21.07
CA THR A 37 -16.99 9.17 20.72
C THR A 37 -17.06 7.98 19.77
N ALA A 38 -18.07 7.11 19.88
CA ALA A 38 -18.26 6.03 18.92
C ALA A 38 -18.68 6.55 17.55
N VAL A 39 -19.61 7.51 17.47
CA VAL A 39 -20.02 8.16 16.22
C VAL A 39 -18.86 8.99 15.64
N LEU A 40 -18.07 9.66 16.46
CA LEU A 40 -16.87 10.36 16.03
C LEU A 40 -15.80 9.36 15.56
N TYR A 41 -15.64 8.24 16.26
CA TYR A 41 -14.73 7.17 15.87
C TYR A 41 -15.16 6.52 14.55
N ASP A 42 -16.44 6.23 14.34
CA ASP A 42 -16.94 5.69 13.06
C ASP A 42 -16.84 6.72 11.93
N HIS A 43 -17.08 7.99 12.19
CA HIS A 43 -16.90 9.06 11.20
C HIS A 43 -15.42 9.30 10.88
N VAL A 44 -14.57 9.29 11.88
CA VAL A 44 -13.12 9.32 11.72
C VAL A 44 -12.65 8.06 11.00
N ARG A 45 -13.13 6.88 11.36
CA ARG A 45 -12.80 5.62 10.69
C ARG A 45 -13.22 5.64 9.22
N GLN A 46 -14.43 6.06 8.87
CA GLN A 46 -14.87 6.19 7.46
C GLN A 46 -14.08 7.25 6.69
N SER A 47 -13.69 8.35 7.34
CA SER A 47 -12.80 9.36 6.75
C SER A 47 -11.35 8.88 6.67
N TRP A 48 -10.93 7.97 7.57
CA TRP A 48 -9.59 7.40 7.62
C TRP A 48 -9.44 6.18 6.72
N ASP A 49 -10.51 5.42 6.46
CA ASP A 49 -10.48 4.34 5.46
C ASP A 49 -10.24 4.92 4.04
N GLY A 50 -10.68 6.17 3.79
CA GLY A 50 -10.32 6.92 2.58
C GLY A 50 -8.90 7.54 2.59
N LEU A 51 -8.36 7.88 3.77
CA LEU A 51 -7.02 8.48 3.93
C LEU A 51 -5.93 7.44 4.26
N ALA A 52 -6.30 6.32 4.91
CA ALA A 52 -5.37 5.25 5.27
C ALA A 52 -5.00 4.32 4.11
N ALA A 53 -5.60 4.51 2.94
CA ALA A 53 -5.09 3.94 1.69
C ALA A 53 -3.69 4.46 1.35
N ASP A 54 -3.26 5.57 1.96
CA ASP A 54 -1.93 6.12 1.73
C ASP A 54 -0.91 5.53 2.73
N THR A 55 0.02 4.73 2.25
CA THR A 55 1.15 4.20 3.03
C THR A 55 1.98 5.31 3.70
N ALA A 56 1.94 6.53 3.15
CA ALA A 56 2.52 7.73 3.75
C ALA A 56 1.96 8.05 5.14
N VAL A 57 0.67 7.80 5.37
CA VAL A 57 0.02 8.07 6.66
C VAL A 57 0.50 7.08 7.74
N LEU A 58 0.82 5.84 7.38
CA LEU A 58 1.34 4.84 8.31
C LEU A 58 2.73 5.18 8.83
N SER A 59 3.57 5.79 8.00
CA SER A 59 4.90 6.28 8.41
C SER A 59 4.79 7.49 9.34
N ALA A 60 3.80 8.37 9.09
CA ALA A 60 3.54 9.56 9.88
C ALA A 60 2.90 9.28 11.25
N MET A 61 2.10 8.21 11.41
CA MET A 61 1.42 7.88 12.67
C MET A 61 2.36 7.62 13.86
N TYR A 62 3.64 7.32 13.61
CA TYR A 62 4.64 7.15 14.68
C TYR A 62 5.41 8.42 15.03
N THR A 63 5.22 9.54 14.29
CA THR A 63 6.09 10.72 14.42
C THR A 63 5.39 12.08 14.34
N VAL A 64 4.05 12.15 14.16
CA VAL A 64 3.35 13.44 14.03
C VAL A 64 3.06 14.04 15.40
N PRO A 65 3.57 15.24 15.75
CA PRO A 65 3.17 15.98 16.95
C PRO A 65 1.70 16.45 16.85
N ASP A 66 0.99 16.47 17.97
CA ASP A 66 -0.43 16.82 18.11
C ASP A 66 -0.87 18.11 17.37
N ARG A 67 0.05 19.04 17.13
CA ARG A 67 -0.22 20.31 16.44
C ARG A 67 -0.44 20.20 14.93
N ALA A 68 0.11 19.20 14.26
CA ALA A 68 -0.09 19.01 12.82
C ALA A 68 -1.49 18.43 12.52
N PHE A 69 -2.07 17.70 13.47
CA PHE A 69 -3.42 17.17 13.39
C PHE A 69 -4.48 18.27 13.44
N GLU A 70 -4.30 19.30 14.26
CA GLU A 70 -5.21 20.46 14.35
C GLU A 70 -5.19 21.30 13.07
N GLN A 71 -4.04 21.50 12.43
CA GLN A 71 -3.91 22.25 11.18
C GLN A 71 -4.58 21.53 9.99
N LEU A 72 -4.51 20.19 9.94
CA LEU A 72 -5.22 19.40 8.94
C LEU A 72 -6.74 19.48 9.14
N ARG A 73 -7.22 19.41 10.38
CA ARG A 73 -8.63 19.53 10.72
C ARG A 73 -9.25 20.87 10.30
N GLU A 74 -8.54 21.99 10.50
CA GLU A 74 -9.00 23.32 10.07
C GLU A 74 -9.08 23.45 8.55
N ARG A 75 -8.19 22.79 7.81
CA ARG A 75 -8.13 22.86 6.33
C ARG A 75 -9.28 22.09 5.66
N PHE A 76 -9.82 21.06 6.32
CA PHE A 76 -10.93 20.24 5.81
C PHE A 76 -12.30 20.62 6.39
N ALA A 77 -12.39 21.61 7.28
CA ALA A 77 -13.63 22.06 7.91
C ALA A 77 -14.39 23.17 7.13
N GLN A 78 -13.94 23.54 5.93
CA GLN A 78 -14.69 24.50 5.10
C GLN A 78 -15.76 23.77 4.28
N PRO A 79 -17.05 24.13 4.39
CA PRO A 79 -18.12 23.53 3.62
C PRO A 79 -18.05 23.98 2.16
N SER A 80 -17.98 23.01 1.25
CA SER A 80 -18.18 23.25 -0.17
C SER A 80 -19.66 23.49 -0.46
N ASP A 81 -19.95 24.57 -1.14
CA ASP A 81 -21.28 25.00 -1.60
C ASP A 81 -21.90 23.95 -2.54
N PRO A 82 -23.17 23.54 -2.34
CA PRO A 82 -23.79 22.51 -3.18
C PRO A 82 -24.27 23.12 -4.51
N GLN A 83 -23.56 22.84 -5.59
CA GLN A 83 -24.10 23.03 -6.94
C GLN A 83 -24.92 21.81 -7.37
N GLN A 84 -26.09 22.10 -7.95
CA GLN A 84 -27.14 21.18 -8.36
C GLN A 84 -26.67 20.13 -9.39
N PRO A 85 -27.25 18.92 -9.40
CA PRO A 85 -26.92 17.90 -10.38
C PRO A 85 -27.62 18.16 -11.71
N GLU A 86 -26.87 18.33 -12.76
CA GLU A 86 -27.35 18.15 -14.12
C GLU A 86 -27.53 16.65 -14.41
N GLN A 87 -28.72 16.28 -14.83
CA GLN A 87 -29.05 14.92 -15.27
C GLN A 87 -28.44 14.69 -16.66
N GLU A 88 -27.37 13.92 -16.72
CA GLU A 88 -26.89 13.35 -17.98
C GLU A 88 -27.28 11.85 -18.06
N GLN A 89 -27.92 11.52 -19.16
CA GLN A 89 -28.48 10.23 -19.47
C GLN A 89 -27.38 9.15 -19.57
N GLU A 90 -27.50 8.14 -18.77
CA GLU A 90 -26.70 6.92 -18.74
C GLU A 90 -26.86 6.16 -20.07
N LYS A 91 -25.89 6.31 -20.97
CA LYS A 91 -25.61 5.33 -22.02
C LYS A 91 -24.57 4.38 -21.48
N ALA A 92 -24.99 3.17 -21.20
CA ALA A 92 -24.11 2.05 -20.88
C ALA A 92 -23.05 1.91 -21.98
N GLN A 93 -21.84 2.41 -21.73
CA GLN A 93 -20.67 2.12 -22.53
C GLN A 93 -20.06 0.82 -22.02
N GLN A 94 -19.97 -0.16 -22.89
CA GLN A 94 -19.15 -1.36 -22.67
C GLN A 94 -17.70 -0.93 -22.39
N PRO A 95 -16.98 -1.61 -21.48
CA PRO A 95 -15.57 -1.30 -21.22
C PRO A 95 -14.77 -1.43 -22.52
N LEU A 96 -14.22 -0.34 -23.00
CA LEU A 96 -13.29 -0.33 -24.13
C LEU A 96 -11.95 -0.87 -23.62
N ILE A 97 -11.68 -2.15 -23.87
CA ILE A 97 -10.34 -2.70 -23.76
C ILE A 97 -9.55 -2.16 -24.94
N PRO A 98 -8.43 -1.46 -24.73
CA PRO A 98 -7.62 -0.93 -25.83
C PRO A 98 -7.18 -2.08 -26.76
N PRO A 99 -7.12 -1.85 -28.09
CA PRO A 99 -6.57 -2.84 -29.00
C PRO A 99 -5.08 -3.06 -28.69
N GLN A 100 -4.65 -4.32 -28.68
CA GLN A 100 -3.25 -4.70 -28.53
C GLN A 100 -2.38 -3.89 -29.51
N ARG A 101 -1.50 -3.07 -28.94
CA ARG A 101 -0.44 -2.41 -29.72
C ARG A 101 0.51 -3.49 -30.21
N GLN A 102 0.66 -3.66 -31.50
CA GLN A 102 1.71 -4.49 -32.09
C GLN A 102 3.06 -3.99 -31.59
N GLU A 103 3.94 -4.92 -31.21
CA GLU A 103 5.31 -4.67 -30.77
C GLU A 103 6.09 -3.88 -31.82
N GLU A 104 6.09 -2.56 -31.70
CA GLU A 104 7.19 -1.76 -32.23
C GLU A 104 8.28 -1.72 -31.16
N GLN A 105 9.48 -2.19 -31.51
CA GLN A 105 10.66 -2.01 -30.66
C GLN A 105 10.77 -0.55 -30.24
N PRO A 106 10.95 -0.25 -28.95
CA PRO A 106 11.09 1.13 -28.50
C PRO A 106 12.25 1.78 -29.24
N PRO A 107 12.07 3.01 -29.79
CA PRO A 107 13.17 3.73 -30.38
C PRO A 107 14.28 3.90 -29.33
N PRO A 108 15.57 3.86 -29.72
CA PRO A 108 16.66 4.01 -28.79
C PRO A 108 16.46 5.31 -27.99
N THR A 109 16.32 5.18 -26.70
CA THR A 109 16.17 6.31 -25.77
C THR A 109 17.36 7.25 -26.00
N LYS A 110 17.09 8.39 -26.58
CA LYS A 110 18.10 9.46 -26.61
C LYS A 110 18.34 9.82 -25.17
N THR A 111 19.51 9.45 -24.65
CA THR A 111 20.01 9.89 -23.36
C THR A 111 20.10 11.41 -23.41
N GLN A 112 19.06 12.10 -22.97
CA GLN A 112 19.18 13.52 -22.66
C GLN A 112 20.15 13.64 -21.50
N PRO A 113 21.12 14.59 -21.54
CA PRO A 113 21.93 14.87 -20.37
C PRO A 113 20.98 15.19 -19.21
N PRO A 114 21.30 14.74 -17.98
CA PRO A 114 20.47 15.07 -16.83
C PRO A 114 20.29 16.58 -16.77
N PRO A 115 19.07 17.07 -16.54
CA PRO A 115 18.82 18.51 -16.43
C PRO A 115 19.71 19.09 -15.34
N GLU A 116 20.23 20.31 -15.56
CA GLU A 116 21.06 20.98 -14.56
C GLU A 116 20.26 21.16 -13.25
N PRO A 117 20.88 20.93 -12.08
CA PRO A 117 20.19 21.07 -10.80
C PRO A 117 19.63 22.50 -10.66
N VAL A 118 18.31 22.59 -10.48
CA VAL A 118 17.65 23.86 -10.20
C VAL A 118 18.08 24.32 -8.82
N GLU A 119 18.51 25.59 -8.69
CA GLU A 119 18.85 26.16 -7.38
C GLU A 119 17.60 26.24 -6.50
N ILE A 120 17.55 25.45 -5.42
CA ILE A 120 16.44 25.43 -4.45
C ILE A 120 16.70 26.53 -3.42
N PRO A 121 15.81 27.53 -3.25
CA PRO A 121 15.94 28.54 -2.19
C PRO A 121 16.01 27.88 -0.80
N GLU A 122 16.79 28.44 0.12
CA GLU A 122 17.09 27.83 1.43
C GLU A 122 15.83 27.50 2.24
N GLU A 123 14.82 28.37 2.20
CA GLU A 123 13.53 28.18 2.90
C GLU A 123 12.68 27.01 2.38
N TYR A 124 13.00 26.46 1.20
CA TYR A 124 12.29 25.31 0.60
C TYR A 124 13.17 24.05 0.54
N ARG A 125 14.32 24.04 1.22
CA ARG A 125 15.20 22.87 1.24
C ARG A 125 14.76 21.89 2.33
N GLY A 126 14.40 20.69 1.92
CA GLY A 126 14.30 19.51 2.79
C GLY A 126 15.56 18.64 2.63
N THR A 127 15.73 17.66 3.51
CA THR A 127 16.88 16.74 3.52
C THR A 127 16.47 15.38 2.96
N VAL A 128 17.35 14.73 2.19
CA VAL A 128 17.20 13.33 1.76
C VAL A 128 18.32 12.52 2.40
N VAL A 129 17.98 11.38 3.03
CA VAL A 129 18.95 10.44 3.59
C VAL A 129 18.81 9.08 2.94
N GLU A 130 19.95 8.49 2.58
CA GLU A 130 20.02 7.12 2.09
C GLU A 130 20.06 6.15 3.28
N GLU A 131 19.20 5.14 3.27
CA GLU A 131 19.17 4.09 4.30
C GLU A 131 19.06 2.70 3.68
N ASP A 132 19.80 1.75 4.24
CA ASP A 132 19.58 0.33 3.99
C ASP A 132 18.54 -0.21 4.96
N LEU A 133 17.38 -0.59 4.44
CA LEU A 133 16.25 -1.10 5.21
C LEU A 133 16.03 -2.62 5.05
N ALA A 134 16.99 -3.36 4.51
CA ALA A 134 16.87 -4.80 4.23
C ALA A 134 16.55 -5.67 5.47
N ALA A 135 16.83 -5.19 6.68
CA ALA A 135 16.54 -5.93 7.92
C ALA A 135 15.61 -5.17 8.88
N ALA A 136 14.99 -4.07 8.45
CA ALA A 136 14.25 -3.16 9.32
C ALA A 136 13.04 -3.82 9.98
N GLY A 137 13.12 -4.10 11.29
CA GLY A 137 12.01 -4.56 12.12
C GLY A 137 11.49 -5.97 11.77
N SER A 138 12.28 -6.81 11.10
CA SER A 138 11.89 -8.20 10.82
C SER A 138 12.08 -9.11 12.03
N SER A 139 11.15 -10.05 12.24
CA SER A 139 11.23 -11.09 13.26
C SER A 139 11.26 -12.50 12.66
N LEU A 140 10.73 -12.67 11.45
CA LEU A 140 10.60 -13.95 10.76
C LEU A 140 11.45 -13.98 9.50
N CYS A 141 11.87 -15.19 9.09
CA CYS A 141 12.56 -15.43 7.84
C CYS A 141 11.87 -16.53 7.05
N PHE A 142 11.93 -16.44 5.70
CA PHE A 142 11.58 -17.51 4.80
C PHE A 142 12.64 -17.58 3.69
N GLY A 143 13.41 -18.66 3.65
CA GLY A 143 14.59 -18.75 2.79
C GLY A 143 15.55 -17.58 3.06
N SER A 144 15.89 -16.83 2.03
CA SER A 144 16.73 -15.62 2.11
C SER A 144 15.93 -14.38 2.48
N GLY A 145 14.58 -14.44 2.39
CA GLY A 145 13.68 -13.33 2.65
C GLY A 145 13.41 -13.09 4.15
N ARG A 146 12.83 -11.94 4.45
CA ARG A 146 12.49 -11.48 5.80
C ARG A 146 11.06 -10.98 5.86
N ILE A 147 10.40 -11.16 7.01
CA ILE A 147 9.02 -10.74 7.22
C ILE A 147 8.93 -9.90 8.50
N LYS A 148 8.27 -8.76 8.39
CA LYS A 148 7.83 -7.94 9.53
C LYS A 148 6.36 -8.23 9.76
N ASN A 149 6.06 -9.01 10.79
CA ASN A 149 4.69 -9.31 11.18
C ASN A 149 4.12 -8.15 12.02
N ALA A 150 3.16 -7.42 11.46
CA ALA A 150 2.42 -6.35 12.12
C ALA A 150 0.96 -6.76 12.43
N THR A 151 0.69 -8.07 12.49
CA THR A 151 -0.62 -8.64 12.87
C THR A 151 -0.58 -9.16 14.31
N SER A 152 -1.73 -9.63 14.82
CA SER A 152 -1.81 -10.33 16.11
C SER A 152 -1.49 -11.83 16.03
N LEU A 153 -1.19 -12.36 14.83
CA LEU A 153 -0.79 -13.76 14.67
C LEU A 153 0.57 -14.00 15.31
N SER A 154 0.73 -15.12 16.00
CA SER A 154 2.02 -15.54 16.50
C SER A 154 2.98 -15.92 15.36
N GLU A 155 4.28 -15.89 15.62
CA GLU A 155 5.28 -16.33 14.64
C GLU A 155 5.01 -17.76 14.18
N GLN A 156 4.67 -18.67 15.08
CA GLN A 156 4.31 -20.06 14.74
C GLN A 156 3.11 -20.13 13.77
N GLN A 157 2.07 -19.32 14.00
CA GLN A 157 0.92 -19.30 13.08
C GLN A 157 1.32 -18.80 11.69
N VAL A 158 2.18 -17.78 11.61
CA VAL A 158 2.71 -17.30 10.33
C VAL A 158 3.54 -18.39 9.64
N GLU A 159 4.43 -19.07 10.37
CA GLU A 159 5.24 -20.18 9.85
C GLU A 159 4.39 -21.34 9.29
N GLU A 160 3.25 -21.65 9.92
CA GLU A 160 2.30 -22.65 9.41
C GLU A 160 1.74 -22.29 8.03
N TYR A 161 1.47 -20.99 7.77
CA TYR A 161 1.07 -20.52 6.43
C TYR A 161 2.24 -20.56 5.43
N LEU A 162 3.44 -20.20 5.86
CA LEU A 162 4.64 -20.23 5.02
C LEU A 162 5.04 -21.65 4.61
N ALA A 163 4.76 -22.65 5.47
CA ALA A 163 5.01 -24.05 5.19
C ALA A 163 4.03 -24.68 4.16
N GLN A 164 2.95 -23.98 3.79
CA GLN A 164 2.00 -24.47 2.80
C GLN A 164 2.65 -24.60 1.41
N PRO A 165 2.14 -25.47 0.54
CA PRO A 165 2.61 -25.57 -0.84
C PRO A 165 2.35 -24.27 -1.61
N GLN A 166 2.94 -24.15 -2.80
CA GLN A 166 2.66 -23.06 -3.74
C GLN A 166 1.15 -22.95 -3.99
N PRO A 167 0.55 -21.73 -3.88
CA PRO A 167 -0.91 -21.58 -3.83
C PRO A 167 -1.63 -21.78 -5.16
N PHE A 168 -0.91 -21.79 -6.28
CA PHE A 168 -1.47 -21.97 -7.62
C PHE A 168 -0.41 -22.51 -8.58
N LEU A 169 -0.89 -23.04 -9.69
CA LEU A 169 -0.09 -23.32 -10.89
C LEU A 169 -0.57 -22.40 -12.02
N LEU A 170 0.35 -21.95 -12.85
CA LEU A 170 0.10 -21.12 -14.01
C LEU A 170 -0.17 -21.99 -15.23
N ASP A 171 -1.23 -21.68 -15.97
CA ASP A 171 -1.50 -22.28 -17.27
C ASP A 171 -0.51 -21.73 -18.31
N ARG A 172 -0.09 -22.58 -19.26
CA ARG A 172 0.77 -22.16 -20.38
C ARG A 172 0.00 -21.37 -21.46
N GLN A 173 -1.32 -21.32 -21.38
CA GLN A 173 -2.16 -20.66 -22.37
C GLN A 173 -2.74 -19.35 -21.81
N GLY A 174 -2.48 -18.27 -22.56
CA GLY A 174 -2.97 -16.92 -22.22
C GLY A 174 -2.16 -16.24 -21.11
N PRO A 175 -2.46 -14.97 -20.81
CA PRO A 175 -1.72 -14.17 -19.85
C PRO A 175 -1.85 -14.74 -18.43
N GLN A 176 -0.71 -14.84 -17.74
CA GLN A 176 -0.63 -15.36 -16.37
C GLN A 176 -0.55 -14.28 -15.32
N VAL A 177 0.00 -13.12 -15.68
CA VAL A 177 0.28 -11.99 -14.79
C VAL A 177 -0.41 -10.73 -15.30
N LEU A 178 -1.01 -9.98 -14.41
CA LEU A 178 -1.42 -8.60 -14.61
C LEU A 178 -0.58 -7.69 -13.72
N ILE A 179 0.10 -6.71 -14.31
CA ILE A 179 0.69 -5.57 -13.61
C ILE A 179 -0.25 -4.38 -13.79
N MET A 180 -0.52 -3.65 -12.72
CA MET A 180 -1.37 -2.46 -12.72
C MET A 180 -0.95 -1.51 -11.61
N HIS A 181 -1.59 -0.34 -11.55
CA HIS A 181 -1.26 0.74 -10.62
C HIS A 181 -2.53 1.36 -10.06
N THR A 182 -2.82 1.14 -8.77
CA THR A 182 -3.91 1.87 -8.11
C THR A 182 -3.57 3.36 -8.01
N HIS A 183 -2.30 3.70 -7.80
CA HIS A 183 -1.79 5.07 -7.74
C HIS A 183 -0.77 5.34 -8.86
N ALA A 184 -1.26 5.31 -10.12
CA ALA A 184 -0.42 5.45 -11.30
C ALA A 184 0.33 6.79 -11.38
N THR A 185 -0.20 7.87 -10.76
CA THR A 185 0.45 9.18 -10.80
C THR A 185 1.64 9.32 -9.84
N GLU A 186 1.98 8.30 -9.04
CA GLU A 186 3.13 8.33 -8.13
C GLU A 186 4.44 8.55 -8.87
N SER A 187 5.15 9.62 -8.50
CA SER A 187 6.45 9.98 -9.08
C SER A 187 7.52 10.12 -8.02
N PHE A 188 8.72 10.51 -8.41
CA PHE A 188 9.96 10.39 -7.65
C PHE A 188 10.70 11.72 -7.57
N GLU A 189 11.82 11.75 -6.81
CA GLU A 189 12.73 12.88 -6.88
C GLU A 189 13.35 12.99 -8.27
N PRO A 190 13.43 14.22 -8.82
CA PRO A 190 14.00 14.42 -10.15
C PRO A 190 15.51 14.21 -10.19
N TYR A 191 16.19 14.32 -9.04
CA TYR A 191 17.64 14.25 -8.91
C TYR A 191 18.10 13.35 -7.77
N ASP A 192 19.25 12.67 -7.94
CA ASP A 192 19.93 11.96 -6.85
C ASP A 192 20.72 12.96 -6.01
N SER A 193 20.05 13.58 -5.03
CA SER A 193 20.55 14.67 -4.20
C SER A 193 20.32 14.39 -2.72
N GLU A 194 21.10 15.05 -1.84
CA GLU A 194 20.90 15.07 -0.39
C GLU A 194 19.86 16.11 0.06
N ILE A 195 19.37 16.93 -0.89
CA ILE A 195 18.35 17.94 -0.64
C ILE A 195 17.20 17.79 -1.66
N TYR A 196 15.99 18.14 -1.26
CA TYR A 196 14.83 18.20 -2.13
C TYR A 196 14.08 19.53 -1.98
N ASP A 197 13.25 19.86 -2.96
CA ASP A 197 12.38 21.03 -2.91
C ASP A 197 11.06 20.65 -2.21
N THR A 198 10.78 21.22 -1.04
CA THR A 198 9.56 20.95 -0.25
C THR A 198 8.26 21.34 -0.98
N ARG A 199 8.34 22.04 -2.11
CA ARG A 199 7.22 22.38 -2.99
C ARG A 199 6.92 21.29 -4.01
N HIS A 200 7.83 20.31 -4.19
CA HIS A 200 7.64 19.19 -5.11
C HIS A 200 6.46 18.32 -4.67
N THR A 201 5.63 17.88 -5.61
CA THR A 201 4.39 17.14 -5.30
C THR A 201 4.51 15.63 -5.41
N TRP A 202 5.59 15.12 -5.99
CA TRP A 202 5.82 13.68 -6.28
C TRP A 202 4.63 13.01 -6.96
N ARG A 203 3.95 13.75 -7.86
CA ARG A 203 2.87 13.26 -8.70
C ARG A 203 3.06 13.74 -10.13
N SER A 204 2.90 12.86 -11.11
CA SER A 204 2.95 13.17 -12.54
C SER A 204 1.88 12.37 -13.28
N THR A 205 1.18 13.00 -14.20
CA THR A 205 0.27 12.32 -15.13
C THR A 205 0.99 11.85 -16.41
N ASP A 206 2.28 12.10 -16.54
CA ASP A 206 3.12 11.52 -17.57
C ASP A 206 3.60 10.14 -17.17
N ASN A 207 3.08 9.08 -17.82
CA ASN A 207 3.42 7.70 -17.53
C ASN A 207 4.88 7.34 -17.80
N SER A 208 5.65 8.21 -18.44
CA SER A 208 7.11 8.05 -18.59
C SER A 208 7.92 8.55 -17.39
N GLU A 209 7.29 9.30 -16.47
CA GLU A 209 7.93 9.93 -15.32
C GLU A 209 7.42 9.38 -13.96
N ASN A 210 6.41 8.51 -13.99
CA ASN A 210 5.76 7.98 -12.80
C ASN A 210 5.98 6.47 -12.65
N ILE A 211 5.29 5.85 -11.70
CA ILE A 211 5.44 4.43 -11.36
C ILE A 211 5.05 3.49 -12.52
N VAL A 212 4.25 3.94 -13.48
CA VAL A 212 3.86 3.15 -14.66
C VAL A 212 5.08 2.77 -15.49
N ALA A 213 6.07 3.68 -15.62
CA ALA A 213 7.34 3.35 -16.29
C ALA A 213 8.05 2.15 -15.64
N ALA A 214 8.03 2.05 -14.32
CA ALA A 214 8.62 0.92 -13.60
C ALA A 214 7.81 -0.37 -13.81
N GLY A 215 6.48 -0.28 -13.85
CA GLY A 215 5.60 -1.40 -14.18
C GLY A 215 5.91 -2.00 -15.55
N GLU A 216 6.13 -1.16 -16.57
CA GLU A 216 6.48 -1.66 -17.90
C GLU A 216 7.86 -2.33 -17.95
N VAL A 217 8.88 -1.77 -17.27
CA VAL A 217 10.19 -2.41 -17.16
C VAL A 217 10.09 -3.77 -16.47
N MET A 218 9.33 -3.86 -15.38
CA MET A 218 9.08 -5.12 -14.67
C MET A 218 8.34 -6.13 -15.57
N ALA A 219 7.31 -5.69 -16.29
CA ALA A 219 6.57 -6.53 -17.22
C ALA A 219 7.47 -7.13 -18.30
N GLN A 220 8.35 -6.31 -18.90
CA GLN A 220 9.31 -6.76 -19.92
C GLN A 220 10.30 -7.79 -19.34
N ALA A 221 10.80 -7.54 -18.13
CA ALA A 221 11.73 -8.47 -17.46
C ALA A 221 11.05 -9.82 -17.16
N ILE A 222 9.80 -9.83 -16.72
CA ILE A 222 9.03 -11.07 -16.48
C ILE A 222 8.77 -11.81 -17.80
N ARG A 223 8.35 -11.08 -18.86
CA ARG A 223 8.11 -11.66 -20.21
C ARG A 223 9.35 -12.38 -20.77
N ALA A 224 10.55 -11.91 -20.45
CA ALA A 224 11.81 -12.53 -20.89
C ALA A 224 11.97 -14.00 -20.41
N HIS A 225 11.23 -14.42 -19.39
CA HIS A 225 11.18 -15.80 -18.89
C HIS A 225 10.05 -16.66 -19.48
N GLY A 226 9.37 -16.18 -20.53
CA GLY A 226 8.28 -16.91 -21.19
C GLY A 226 6.93 -16.83 -20.46
N ILE A 227 6.78 -15.92 -19.52
CA ILE A 227 5.53 -15.63 -18.82
C ILE A 227 4.80 -14.51 -19.58
N GLU A 228 3.54 -14.74 -19.96
CA GLU A 228 2.73 -13.72 -20.61
C GLU A 228 2.17 -12.74 -19.56
N VAL A 229 2.55 -11.47 -19.70
CA VAL A 229 2.19 -10.39 -18.76
C VAL A 229 1.35 -9.35 -19.48
N LEU A 230 0.21 -8.99 -18.93
CA LEU A 230 -0.52 -7.77 -19.28
C LEU A 230 -0.09 -6.65 -18.34
N HIS A 231 0.07 -5.46 -18.90
CA HIS A 231 0.36 -4.25 -18.13
C HIS A 231 -0.75 -3.24 -18.40
N ASP A 232 -1.43 -2.81 -17.35
CA ASP A 232 -2.48 -1.78 -17.40
C ASP A 232 -1.89 -0.46 -16.91
N ASP A 233 -1.92 0.57 -17.75
CA ASP A 233 -1.38 1.90 -17.53
C ASP A 233 -2.46 2.94 -17.15
N THR A 234 -3.65 2.49 -16.80
CA THR A 234 -4.77 3.33 -16.40
C THR A 234 -4.47 4.10 -15.12
N GLN A 235 -4.71 5.42 -15.14
CA GLN A 235 -4.52 6.29 -13.98
C GLN A 235 -5.77 6.28 -13.10
N HIS A 236 -5.86 5.32 -12.16
CA HIS A 236 -7.02 5.16 -11.28
C HIS A 236 -7.12 6.26 -10.22
N ASP A 237 -6.03 6.97 -9.93
CA ASP A 237 -5.94 8.06 -8.94
C ASP A 237 -6.05 9.47 -9.58
N TYR A 238 -6.37 9.55 -10.87
CA TYR A 238 -6.59 10.82 -11.56
C TYR A 238 -7.93 10.82 -12.32
N PRO A 239 -8.70 11.91 -12.33
CA PRO A 239 -8.46 13.21 -11.67
C PRO A 239 -8.75 13.21 -10.16
N SER A 240 -9.26 12.13 -9.59
CA SER A 240 -9.57 12.01 -8.17
C SER A 240 -8.76 10.90 -7.51
N TYR A 241 -8.06 11.24 -6.44
CA TYR A 241 -7.35 10.26 -5.62
C TYR A 241 -8.33 9.33 -4.87
N ASN A 242 -9.39 9.90 -4.28
CA ASN A 242 -10.38 9.12 -3.55
C ASN A 242 -11.13 8.15 -4.49
N GLY A 243 -11.32 6.92 -4.04
CA GLY A 243 -11.97 5.87 -4.84
C GLY A 243 -11.04 5.18 -5.85
N SER A 244 -9.72 5.39 -5.79
CA SER A 244 -8.77 4.73 -6.69
C SER A 244 -8.76 3.21 -6.54
N TYR A 245 -8.87 2.68 -5.32
CA TYR A 245 -8.94 1.24 -5.07
C TYR A 245 -10.21 0.60 -5.63
N GLU A 246 -11.34 1.26 -5.55
CA GLU A 246 -12.59 0.78 -6.15
C GLU A 246 -12.47 0.75 -7.69
N ARG A 247 -11.91 1.80 -8.30
CA ARG A 247 -11.71 1.85 -9.76
C ARG A 247 -10.72 0.80 -10.23
N SER A 248 -9.60 0.65 -9.53
CA SER A 248 -8.61 -0.38 -9.87
C SER A 248 -9.15 -1.80 -9.68
N ALA A 249 -9.96 -2.04 -8.64
CA ALA A 249 -10.64 -3.32 -8.44
C ALA A 249 -11.56 -3.67 -9.64
N GLU A 250 -12.32 -2.70 -10.16
CA GLU A 250 -13.17 -2.95 -11.33
C GLU A 250 -12.35 -3.25 -12.59
N THR A 251 -11.23 -2.55 -12.80
CA THR A 251 -10.30 -2.85 -13.88
C THR A 251 -9.75 -4.28 -13.76
N VAL A 252 -9.24 -4.66 -12.58
CA VAL A 252 -8.72 -6.02 -12.34
C VAL A 252 -9.79 -7.08 -12.55
N LYS A 253 -11.02 -6.91 -12.02
CA LYS A 253 -12.14 -7.83 -12.25
C LYS A 253 -12.46 -7.99 -13.74
N GLY A 254 -12.39 -6.91 -14.52
CA GLY A 254 -12.55 -6.94 -15.98
C GLY A 254 -11.50 -7.81 -16.67
N TYR A 255 -10.23 -7.69 -16.27
CA TYR A 255 -9.15 -8.55 -16.77
C TYR A 255 -9.34 -10.01 -16.38
N LEU A 256 -9.64 -10.29 -15.11
CA LEU A 256 -9.86 -11.67 -14.61
C LEU A 256 -11.05 -12.36 -15.28
N ALA A 257 -12.12 -11.61 -15.58
CA ALA A 257 -13.26 -12.15 -16.33
C ALA A 257 -12.91 -12.49 -17.77
N LYS A 258 -12.06 -11.68 -18.42
CA LYS A 258 -11.62 -11.88 -19.82
C LYS A 258 -10.53 -12.94 -19.93
N TYR A 259 -9.64 -13.02 -18.95
CA TYR A 259 -8.46 -13.89 -18.95
C TYR A 259 -8.42 -14.72 -17.64
N PRO A 260 -9.18 -15.83 -17.55
CA PRO A 260 -9.18 -16.67 -16.34
C PRO A 260 -7.85 -17.35 -16.03
N SER A 261 -6.89 -17.32 -16.98
CA SER A 261 -5.51 -17.79 -16.83
C SER A 261 -4.69 -16.89 -15.88
N ILE A 262 -5.07 -15.63 -15.68
CA ILE A 262 -4.38 -14.73 -14.76
C ILE A 262 -4.57 -15.26 -13.32
N LYS A 263 -3.44 -15.54 -12.66
CA LYS A 263 -3.39 -15.94 -11.24
C LYS A 263 -2.63 -14.93 -10.39
N VAL A 264 -1.77 -14.12 -11.03
CA VAL A 264 -0.93 -13.14 -10.36
C VAL A 264 -1.38 -11.74 -10.76
N VAL A 265 -1.61 -10.89 -9.75
CA VAL A 265 -1.88 -9.46 -9.92
C VAL A 265 -0.88 -8.69 -9.08
N LEU A 266 -0.07 -7.86 -9.70
CA LEU A 266 0.93 -7.03 -9.04
C LEU A 266 0.49 -5.57 -9.14
N ASP A 267 0.05 -5.01 -8.01
CA ASP A 267 -0.24 -3.58 -7.88
C ASP A 267 1.06 -2.86 -7.53
N VAL A 268 1.64 -2.17 -8.50
CA VAL A 268 2.98 -1.59 -8.37
C VAL A 268 2.89 -0.13 -7.98
N HIS A 269 3.48 0.21 -6.85
CA HIS A 269 3.50 1.48 -6.16
C HIS A 269 4.92 1.93 -5.83
N ARG A 270 5.02 3.11 -5.26
CA ARG A 270 6.18 3.56 -4.49
C ARG A 270 5.75 3.95 -3.08
N ASP A 271 6.59 3.67 -2.09
CA ASP A 271 6.36 4.04 -0.70
C ASP A 271 6.56 5.55 -0.46
N ALA A 272 6.10 6.04 0.67
CA ALA A 272 6.33 7.39 1.15
C ALA A 272 6.96 7.34 2.55
N VAL A 273 8.29 7.34 2.60
CA VAL A 273 9.03 7.25 3.87
C VAL A 273 9.63 8.61 4.19
N GLN A 274 9.08 9.27 5.23
CA GLN A 274 9.51 10.59 5.66
C GLN A 274 9.54 10.67 7.18
N ARG A 275 10.56 11.34 7.73
CA ARG A 275 10.69 11.68 9.15
C ARG A 275 10.83 13.19 9.27
N ASP A 276 9.81 13.87 9.76
CA ASP A 276 9.72 15.35 9.77
C ASP A 276 9.94 15.93 8.35
N SER A 277 10.97 16.74 8.15
CA SER A 277 11.37 17.31 6.86
C SER A 277 12.44 16.48 6.13
N THR A 278 12.70 15.24 6.56
CA THR A 278 13.70 14.36 5.99
C THR A 278 13.04 13.22 5.21
N LEU A 279 13.27 13.18 3.90
CA LEU A 279 12.90 12.02 3.08
C LEU A 279 13.89 10.88 3.33
N VAL A 280 13.36 9.68 3.51
CA VAL A 280 14.18 8.47 3.58
C VAL A 280 14.15 7.80 2.22
N LYS A 281 15.32 7.66 1.63
CA LYS A 281 15.55 6.97 0.37
C LYS A 281 16.08 5.57 0.65
N PRO A 282 15.22 4.52 0.60
CA PRO A 282 15.66 3.14 0.74
C PRO A 282 16.53 2.77 -0.46
N ILE A 283 17.79 2.43 -0.23
CA ILE A 283 18.77 2.24 -1.31
C ILE A 283 19.71 1.08 -1.02
N THR A 284 20.11 0.38 -2.06
CA THR A 284 21.16 -0.63 -2.05
C THR A 284 22.05 -0.48 -3.30
N GLN A 285 23.16 -1.23 -3.35
CA GLN A 285 24.01 -1.31 -4.54
C GLN A 285 24.06 -2.74 -5.05
N ILE A 286 23.61 -2.94 -6.28
CA ILE A 286 23.67 -4.23 -6.98
C ILE A 286 24.53 -4.08 -8.22
N ASN A 287 25.61 -4.88 -8.31
CA ASN A 287 26.56 -4.83 -9.44
C ASN A 287 27.12 -3.40 -9.71
N GLY A 288 27.34 -2.63 -8.64
CA GLY A 288 27.88 -1.26 -8.73
C GLY A 288 26.86 -0.18 -9.14
N LYS A 289 25.57 -0.54 -9.31
CA LYS A 289 24.49 0.43 -9.59
C LYS A 289 23.64 0.63 -8.35
N LYS A 290 23.21 1.86 -8.10
CA LYS A 290 22.20 2.17 -7.09
C LYS A 290 20.84 1.59 -7.53
N ALA A 291 20.19 0.88 -6.63
CA ALA A 291 18.83 0.35 -6.79
C ALA A 291 18.00 0.75 -5.58
N ALA A 292 16.78 1.21 -5.80
CA ALA A 292 15.83 1.48 -4.73
C ALA A 292 15.41 0.15 -4.07
N GLN A 293 15.37 0.07 -2.74
CA GLN A 293 14.90 -1.15 -2.08
C GLN A 293 13.39 -1.27 -2.18
N MET A 294 12.92 -2.41 -2.66
CA MET A 294 11.48 -2.69 -2.76
C MET A 294 10.95 -3.34 -1.48
N MET A 295 9.63 -3.22 -1.26
CA MET A 295 8.89 -3.92 -0.22
C MET A 295 7.66 -4.59 -0.81
N ILE A 296 7.34 -5.79 -0.33
CA ILE A 296 6.07 -6.45 -0.62
C ILE A 296 5.14 -6.19 0.56
N ILE A 297 3.95 -5.69 0.31
CA ILE A 297 2.88 -5.66 1.30
C ILE A 297 2.02 -6.90 1.11
N ALA A 298 1.96 -7.75 2.14
CA ALA A 298 1.07 -8.88 2.22
C ALA A 298 -0.07 -8.58 3.18
N GLY A 299 -1.28 -8.48 2.65
CA GLY A 299 -2.48 -8.21 3.43
C GLY A 299 -2.90 -9.41 4.27
N CYS A 300 -3.49 -9.14 5.44
CA CYS A 300 -4.08 -10.12 6.34
C CYS A 300 -5.49 -9.70 6.70
N ASP A 301 -6.40 -10.67 6.83
CA ASP A 301 -7.76 -10.42 7.30
C ASP A 301 -7.80 -10.35 8.84
N ASP A 302 -8.42 -9.31 9.37
CA ASP A 302 -8.70 -9.16 10.80
C ASP A 302 -10.06 -9.77 11.19
N GLY A 303 -10.74 -10.45 10.26
CA GLY A 303 -12.09 -11.02 10.37
C GLY A 303 -13.19 -10.10 9.85
N THR A 304 -12.85 -8.92 9.32
CA THR A 304 -13.81 -7.93 8.80
C THR A 304 -13.59 -7.56 7.32
N MET A 305 -12.46 -7.97 6.72
CA MET A 305 -12.04 -7.50 5.40
C MET A 305 -12.47 -8.43 4.24
N GLU A 306 -13.00 -9.61 4.55
CA GLU A 306 -13.41 -10.59 3.53
C GLU A 306 -12.25 -11.01 2.60
N MET A 307 -11.11 -11.38 3.20
CA MET A 307 -9.91 -11.84 2.50
C MET A 307 -9.58 -13.32 2.79
N PRO A 308 -10.38 -14.28 2.38
CA PRO A 308 -10.22 -15.69 2.79
C PRO A 308 -8.92 -16.34 2.30
N ASN A 309 -8.27 -15.77 1.30
CA ASN A 309 -7.05 -16.30 0.68
C ASN A 309 -5.76 -15.60 1.10
N TRP A 310 -5.79 -14.69 2.09
CA TRP A 310 -4.61 -13.91 2.50
C TRP A 310 -3.38 -14.77 2.83
N GLY A 311 -3.56 -15.93 3.45
CA GLY A 311 -2.44 -16.84 3.74
C GLY A 311 -1.77 -17.42 2.49
N LYS A 312 -2.52 -17.58 1.39
CA LYS A 312 -1.98 -17.97 0.08
C LYS A 312 -1.16 -16.82 -0.52
N ASN A 313 -1.65 -15.59 -0.43
CA ASN A 313 -0.92 -14.40 -0.88
C ASN A 313 0.37 -14.22 -0.08
N LEU A 314 0.34 -14.42 1.25
CA LEU A 314 1.53 -14.37 2.09
C LEU A 314 2.56 -15.45 1.67
N ARG A 315 2.11 -16.68 1.42
CA ARG A 315 3.00 -17.77 0.96
C ARG A 315 3.64 -17.43 -0.39
N PHE A 316 2.87 -16.86 -1.31
CA PHE A 316 3.37 -16.43 -2.61
C PHE A 316 4.35 -15.25 -2.46
N ALA A 317 4.03 -14.24 -1.64
CA ALA A 317 4.92 -13.12 -1.34
C ALA A 317 6.28 -13.58 -0.82
N ALA A 318 6.28 -14.56 0.11
CA ALA A 318 7.50 -15.13 0.67
C ALA A 318 8.34 -15.85 -0.39
N GLY A 319 7.71 -16.58 -1.31
CA GLY A 319 8.41 -17.24 -2.42
C GLY A 319 9.05 -16.24 -3.39
N ILE A 320 8.35 -15.17 -3.74
CA ILE A 320 8.88 -14.08 -4.57
C ILE A 320 10.06 -13.40 -3.87
N GLN A 321 9.91 -13.05 -2.59
CA GLN A 321 10.98 -12.37 -1.86
C GLN A 321 12.23 -13.25 -1.75
N ASP A 322 12.07 -14.55 -1.45
CA ASP A 322 13.19 -15.49 -1.40
C ASP A 322 13.93 -15.56 -2.75
N ALA A 323 13.19 -15.63 -3.86
CA ALA A 323 13.77 -15.64 -5.19
C ALA A 323 14.55 -14.35 -5.50
N ILE A 324 14.03 -13.19 -5.10
CA ILE A 324 14.71 -11.90 -5.29
C ILE A 324 15.97 -11.83 -4.42
N GLU A 325 15.87 -12.11 -3.12
CA GLU A 325 16.99 -12.01 -2.17
C GLU A 325 18.10 -13.02 -2.42
N SER A 326 17.74 -14.23 -2.89
CA SER A 326 18.73 -15.25 -3.29
C SER A 326 19.58 -14.82 -4.47
N ARG A 327 19.03 -13.99 -5.38
CA ARG A 327 19.71 -13.51 -6.59
C ARG A 327 20.31 -12.12 -6.40
N TRP A 328 19.60 -11.23 -5.71
CA TRP A 328 19.92 -9.81 -5.54
C TRP A 328 19.86 -9.41 -4.06
N LYS A 329 20.79 -9.94 -3.28
CA LYS A 329 20.83 -9.75 -1.82
C LYS A 329 20.76 -8.29 -1.44
N GLY A 330 19.82 -7.96 -0.55
CA GLY A 330 19.58 -6.62 -0.04
C GLY A 330 18.71 -5.75 -0.95
N LEU A 331 18.14 -6.31 -2.02
CA LEU A 331 17.21 -5.57 -2.89
C LEU A 331 15.85 -5.37 -2.25
N THR A 332 15.43 -6.26 -1.33
CA THR A 332 14.14 -6.14 -0.65
C THR A 332 14.29 -5.68 0.79
N ARG A 333 13.31 -4.88 1.23
CA ARG A 333 12.97 -4.69 2.63
C ARG A 333 12.15 -5.90 3.10
N PRO A 334 12.00 -6.14 4.44
CA PRO A 334 11.12 -7.20 4.93
C PRO A 334 9.71 -7.05 4.38
N ILE A 335 9.06 -8.17 4.01
CA ILE A 335 7.63 -8.19 3.70
C ILE A 335 6.88 -7.52 4.84
N PHE A 336 6.04 -6.52 4.55
CA PHE A 336 5.16 -5.91 5.52
C PHE A 336 3.84 -6.69 5.57
N PHE A 337 3.73 -7.62 6.54
CA PHE A 337 2.55 -8.42 6.75
C PHE A 337 1.63 -7.73 7.76
N CYS A 338 0.47 -7.24 7.31
CA CYS A 338 -0.37 -6.35 8.11
C CYS A 338 -1.86 -6.46 7.74
N TYR A 339 -2.73 -5.96 8.61
CA TYR A 339 -4.17 -5.89 8.37
C TYR A 339 -4.51 -4.82 7.33
N ARG A 340 -4.46 -5.18 6.04
CA ARG A 340 -4.80 -4.34 4.88
C ARG A 340 -5.36 -5.21 3.77
N LYS A 341 -6.33 -4.66 3.01
CA LYS A 341 -6.97 -5.37 1.90
C LYS A 341 -6.27 -5.10 0.57
N TYR A 342 -6.19 -3.84 0.15
CA TYR A 342 -5.50 -3.42 -1.09
C TYR A 342 -5.82 -4.30 -2.31
N ASN A 343 -7.10 -4.66 -2.50
CA ASN A 343 -7.56 -5.54 -3.59
C ASN A 343 -6.86 -6.93 -3.66
N GLN A 344 -6.16 -7.34 -2.60
CA GLN A 344 -5.46 -8.63 -2.56
C GLN A 344 -6.40 -9.82 -2.36
N ASP A 345 -7.69 -9.59 -2.18
CA ASP A 345 -8.75 -10.60 -2.18
C ASP A 345 -9.09 -11.12 -3.58
N LEU A 346 -8.68 -10.41 -4.65
CA LEU A 346 -9.11 -10.69 -6.02
C LEU A 346 -8.51 -11.98 -6.60
N THR A 347 -7.27 -12.35 -6.21
CA THR A 347 -6.65 -13.64 -6.58
C THR A 347 -5.83 -14.21 -5.42
N THR A 348 -5.34 -15.45 -5.57
CA THR A 348 -4.40 -16.08 -4.62
C THR A 348 -2.94 -15.70 -4.85
N GLY A 349 -2.67 -14.83 -5.80
CA GLY A 349 -1.36 -14.26 -6.12
C GLY A 349 -1.43 -12.73 -6.30
N SER A 350 -2.39 -12.06 -5.62
CA SER A 350 -2.47 -10.59 -5.62
C SER A 350 -1.57 -10.00 -4.55
N LEU A 351 -0.65 -9.13 -4.94
CA LEU A 351 0.31 -8.45 -4.06
C LEU A 351 0.41 -6.96 -4.40
N LEU A 352 0.75 -6.15 -3.41
CA LEU A 352 1.17 -4.78 -3.59
C LEU A 352 2.69 -4.68 -3.45
N LEU A 353 3.35 -4.05 -4.41
CA LEU A 353 4.79 -3.89 -4.47
C LEU A 353 5.17 -2.41 -4.37
N GLU A 354 5.90 -2.05 -3.33
CA GLU A 354 6.47 -0.72 -3.16
C GLU A 354 7.87 -0.69 -3.75
N LEU A 355 8.09 0.01 -4.85
CA LEU A 355 9.41 0.14 -5.47
C LEU A 355 10.09 1.43 -4.99
N GLY A 356 10.90 1.33 -3.94
CA GLY A 356 11.56 2.47 -3.31
C GLY A 356 10.56 3.37 -2.55
N SER A 357 10.91 4.65 -2.46
CA SER A 357 10.07 5.70 -1.89
C SER A 357 10.08 6.95 -2.79
N HIS A 358 9.25 7.93 -2.46
CA HIS A 358 9.27 9.23 -3.15
C HIS A 358 10.61 9.96 -3.06
N GLY A 359 11.50 9.60 -2.13
CA GLY A 359 12.87 10.11 -2.05
C GLY A 359 13.86 9.46 -3.02
N ASN A 360 13.51 8.37 -3.70
CA ASN A 360 14.32 7.78 -4.76
C ASN A 360 14.15 8.52 -6.08
N THR A 361 15.09 8.33 -7.02
CA THR A 361 14.91 8.75 -8.41
C THR A 361 14.25 7.64 -9.23
N LEU A 362 13.59 8.02 -10.33
CA LEU A 362 13.02 7.04 -11.26
C LEU A 362 14.09 6.06 -11.78
N GLU A 363 15.31 6.49 -12.08
CA GLU A 363 16.40 5.62 -12.53
C GLU A 363 16.71 4.50 -11.52
N GLN A 364 16.76 4.82 -10.22
CA GLN A 364 16.99 3.84 -9.15
C GLN A 364 15.84 2.83 -9.09
N VAL A 365 14.61 3.28 -9.29
CA VAL A 365 13.40 2.45 -9.29
C VAL A 365 13.31 1.56 -10.55
N LEU A 366 13.66 2.09 -11.73
CA LEU A 366 13.74 1.29 -12.96
C LEU A 366 14.80 0.18 -12.83
N THR A 367 15.93 0.45 -12.19
CA THR A 367 16.94 -0.57 -11.87
C THR A 367 16.32 -1.68 -11.01
N THR A 368 15.57 -1.33 -9.99
CA THR A 368 14.85 -2.29 -9.14
C THR A 368 13.81 -3.09 -9.92
N ALA A 369 13.00 -2.41 -10.72
CA ALA A 369 11.97 -3.03 -11.54
C ALA A 369 12.54 -4.11 -12.49
N GLN A 370 13.69 -3.81 -13.12
CA GLN A 370 14.40 -4.77 -13.97
C GLN A 370 14.91 -5.98 -13.18
N LEU A 371 15.57 -5.77 -12.05
CA LEU A 371 16.16 -6.85 -11.24
C LEU A 371 15.09 -7.72 -10.58
N ALA A 372 14.07 -7.10 -10.00
CA ALA A 372 12.95 -7.80 -9.39
C ALA A 372 12.11 -8.54 -10.42
N GLY A 373 11.83 -7.91 -11.56
CA GLY A 373 11.09 -8.53 -12.66
C GLY A 373 11.80 -9.78 -13.21
N ASP A 374 13.12 -9.73 -13.36
CA ASP A 374 13.94 -10.90 -13.77
C ASP A 374 13.84 -12.04 -12.74
N ALA A 375 13.96 -11.75 -11.44
CA ALA A 375 13.85 -12.77 -10.40
C ALA A 375 12.42 -13.34 -10.28
N ILE A 376 11.39 -12.49 -10.37
CA ILE A 376 9.97 -12.89 -10.36
C ILE A 376 9.67 -13.77 -11.57
N GLY A 377 10.07 -13.36 -12.78
CA GLY A 377 9.85 -14.13 -13.99
C GLY A 377 10.49 -15.51 -13.93
N ASN A 378 11.74 -15.59 -13.46
CA ASN A 378 12.42 -16.86 -13.24
C ASN A 378 11.68 -17.75 -12.23
N TYR A 379 11.25 -17.19 -11.09
CA TYR A 379 10.49 -17.92 -10.07
C TYR A 379 9.16 -18.46 -10.63
N LEU A 380 8.41 -17.64 -11.33
CA LEU A 380 7.14 -18.06 -11.94
C LEU A 380 7.34 -19.17 -12.97
N ALA A 381 8.38 -19.08 -13.79
CA ALA A 381 8.68 -20.07 -14.81
C ALA A 381 9.15 -21.42 -14.24
N GLN A 382 9.87 -21.43 -13.12
CA GLN A 382 10.45 -22.64 -12.54
C GLN A 382 9.55 -23.29 -11.50
N GLU A 383 8.89 -22.49 -10.65
CA GLU A 383 8.20 -22.99 -9.46
C GLU A 383 6.66 -22.95 -9.59
N CYS A 384 6.12 -22.20 -10.55
CA CYS A 384 4.68 -21.98 -10.64
C CYS A 384 4.05 -22.52 -11.92
N MET A 385 4.80 -22.93 -12.94
CA MET A 385 4.21 -23.45 -14.19
C MET A 385 3.68 -24.87 -14.00
N ALA A 386 2.48 -25.12 -14.58
CA ALA A 386 1.98 -26.48 -14.73
C ALA A 386 2.89 -27.32 -15.65
N GLU A 387 3.03 -28.61 -15.35
CA GLU A 387 3.81 -29.58 -16.15
C GLU A 387 3.29 -29.74 -17.59
#